data_46608fcf0772b93b7dfa233dd568a591
#
_entry.id   46608fcf0772b93b7dfa233dd568a591
#
_cell.length_a   1.000
_cell.length_b   1.000
_cell.length_c   1.000
_cell.angle_alpha   90.00
_cell.angle_beta   90.00
_cell.angle_gamma   90.00
#
_symmetry.space_group_name_H-M   'P 1'
#
loop_
_entity.id
_entity.type
_entity.pdbx_description
1 polymer ?
#
loop_
_entity_poly.entity_id
_entity_poly.type
_entity_poly.pdbx_seq_one_letter_code
_entity_poly.pdbx_strand_id
1 'polypeptide(L)'
;MEQDAMKYRLVTRSDFDGLVCGMLLKEKDLIDEVTFVHPKDMQDGLIAIDGHDITTNLPYVEGVHLAFDHHYSETLRVEQQDNHIIDPEARSAARVVYNYYGGPEAFPNIAPDLLEAVDKGDAAEFTVDEVLDPQGWELLNFIMDARTGLGRFRNFRISNYQLMMELIDFCRNHSIEEILETPDVKERVELYRAHQEDFKRQMYNCSRQIGRVLLVDLREEDTIYAGNRFVKYALFPEACISIQVMWGFKKQNTV
;
A
#
# COMPACT_ATOMS: atom_id res chain seq x y z
N MET A 1 8.20 -26.93 -28.86
CA MET A 1 8.24 -27.00 -27.39
C MET A 1 8.62 -25.61 -26.93
N GLU A 2 7.65 -24.79 -26.57
CA GLU A 2 7.92 -23.57 -25.81
C GLU A 2 8.57 -24.01 -24.51
N GLN A 3 9.79 -23.56 -24.25
CA GLN A 3 10.38 -23.67 -22.94
C GLN A 3 9.47 -22.83 -22.04
N ASP A 4 8.80 -23.44 -21.07
CA ASP A 4 8.16 -22.69 -19.98
C ASP A 4 9.23 -21.77 -19.40
N ALA A 5 9.07 -20.47 -19.62
CA ALA A 5 9.96 -19.48 -19.05
C ALA A 5 9.86 -19.61 -17.52
N MET A 6 11.01 -19.64 -16.84
CA MET A 6 11.03 -19.72 -15.37
C MET A 6 10.29 -18.51 -14.82
N LYS A 7 9.26 -18.76 -14.01
CA LYS A 7 8.51 -17.73 -13.29
C LYS A 7 9.08 -17.53 -11.90
N TYR A 8 8.90 -16.35 -11.36
CA TYR A 8 9.42 -15.95 -10.07
C TYR A 8 8.31 -15.79 -9.05
N ARG A 9 8.64 -15.88 -7.77
CA ARG A 9 7.79 -15.43 -6.68
C ARG A 9 7.99 -13.93 -6.48
N LEU A 10 6.91 -13.15 -6.50
CA LEU A 10 6.93 -11.76 -6.05
C LEU A 10 6.82 -11.70 -4.52
N VAL A 11 7.77 -11.05 -3.87
CA VAL A 11 7.67 -10.65 -2.47
C VAL A 11 7.54 -9.14 -2.42
N THR A 12 6.42 -8.64 -1.89
CA THR A 12 6.10 -7.21 -1.94
C THR A 12 5.37 -6.74 -0.68
N ARG A 13 5.26 -5.42 -0.54
CA ARG A 13 4.50 -4.81 0.54
C ARG A 13 3.00 -4.92 0.31
N SER A 14 2.23 -5.10 1.40
CA SER A 14 0.76 -5.17 1.35
C SER A 14 0.16 -3.75 1.33
N ASP A 15 0.31 -3.06 0.21
CA ASP A 15 -0.30 -1.75 -0.07
C ASP A 15 -0.58 -1.61 -1.58
N PHE A 16 -1.08 -0.45 -1.99
CA PHE A 16 -1.49 -0.23 -3.37
C PHE A 16 -0.32 -0.26 -4.35
N ASP A 17 0.86 0.25 -3.95
CA ASP A 17 2.07 0.20 -4.77
C ASP A 17 2.54 -1.25 -4.98
N GLY A 18 2.60 -2.05 -3.92
CA GLY A 18 2.93 -3.48 -4.03
C GLY A 18 1.92 -4.28 -4.86
N LEU A 19 0.63 -3.93 -4.79
CA LEU A 19 -0.43 -4.53 -5.62
C LEU A 19 -0.17 -4.27 -7.11
N VAL A 20 0.10 -3.00 -7.46
CA VAL A 20 0.33 -2.61 -8.86
C VAL A 20 1.65 -3.15 -9.39
N CYS A 21 2.70 -3.26 -8.57
CA CYS A 21 3.90 -4.02 -8.93
C CYS A 21 3.56 -5.46 -9.34
N GLY A 22 2.72 -6.14 -8.54
CA GLY A 22 2.26 -7.49 -8.85
C GLY A 22 1.48 -7.56 -10.16
N MET A 23 0.61 -6.59 -10.40
CA MET A 23 -0.15 -6.48 -11.65
C MET A 23 0.78 -6.33 -12.87
N LEU A 24 1.76 -5.41 -12.81
CA LEU A 24 2.72 -5.18 -13.91
C LEU A 24 3.57 -6.42 -14.20
N LEU A 25 4.07 -7.09 -13.17
CA LEU A 25 4.88 -8.30 -13.34
C LEU A 25 4.07 -9.49 -13.86
N LYS A 26 2.79 -9.59 -13.47
CA LYS A 26 1.85 -10.57 -14.06
C LYS A 26 1.53 -10.25 -15.52
N GLU A 27 1.40 -8.98 -15.90
CA GLU A 27 1.18 -8.58 -17.30
C GLU A 27 2.37 -8.98 -18.19
N LYS A 28 3.57 -9.03 -17.63
CA LYS A 28 4.78 -9.51 -18.30
C LYS A 28 4.97 -11.03 -18.24
N ASP A 29 4.04 -11.75 -17.61
CA ASP A 29 4.10 -13.21 -17.38
C ASP A 29 5.36 -13.65 -16.61
N LEU A 30 5.89 -12.81 -15.73
CA LEU A 30 7.13 -13.04 -14.99
C LEU A 30 6.93 -13.74 -13.66
N ILE A 31 5.73 -13.65 -13.07
CA ILE A 31 5.45 -14.18 -11.74
C ILE A 31 4.23 -15.11 -11.76
N ASP A 32 4.23 -16.13 -10.90
CA ASP A 32 3.12 -17.04 -10.65
C ASP A 32 2.73 -17.13 -9.17
N GLU A 33 3.59 -16.65 -8.27
CA GLU A 33 3.34 -16.58 -6.84
C GLU A 33 3.53 -15.16 -6.31
N VAL A 34 2.71 -14.75 -5.34
CA VAL A 34 2.82 -13.45 -4.66
C VAL A 34 2.77 -13.65 -3.15
N THR A 35 3.70 -13.03 -2.45
CA THR A 35 3.76 -13.01 -0.98
C THR A 35 3.81 -11.57 -0.49
N PHE A 36 2.81 -11.17 0.31
CA PHE A 36 2.81 -9.86 0.96
C PHE A 36 3.50 -9.92 2.32
N VAL A 37 4.46 -9.02 2.54
CA VAL A 37 5.26 -9.00 3.76
C VAL A 37 5.35 -7.58 4.34
N HIS A 38 5.73 -7.49 5.61
CA HIS A 38 6.00 -6.22 6.25
C HIS A 38 7.49 -5.84 6.04
N PRO A 39 7.84 -4.58 5.70
CA PRO A 39 9.23 -4.17 5.47
C PRO A 39 10.19 -4.50 6.64
N LYS A 40 9.69 -4.42 7.87
CA LYS A 40 10.49 -4.77 9.05
C LYS A 40 10.85 -6.26 9.09
N ASP A 41 9.96 -7.15 8.68
CA ASP A 41 10.24 -8.59 8.66
C ASP A 41 11.34 -8.92 7.64
N MET A 42 11.39 -8.17 6.52
CA MET A 42 12.51 -8.23 5.57
C MET A 42 13.82 -7.77 6.20
N GLN A 43 13.82 -6.60 6.87
CA GLN A 43 15.03 -6.06 7.54
C GLN A 43 15.55 -6.97 8.65
N ASP A 44 14.65 -7.64 9.37
CA ASP A 44 14.97 -8.56 10.47
C ASP A 44 15.40 -9.95 9.95
N GLY A 45 15.39 -10.19 8.62
CA GLY A 45 15.76 -11.47 8.02
C GLY A 45 14.77 -12.61 8.31
N LEU A 46 13.51 -12.28 8.60
CA LEU A 46 12.48 -13.28 8.91
C LEU A 46 11.88 -13.89 7.65
N ILE A 47 12.10 -13.26 6.49
CA ILE A 47 11.59 -13.70 5.19
C ILE A 47 12.77 -14.31 4.41
N ALA A 48 12.68 -15.60 4.08
CA ALA A 48 13.66 -16.25 3.23
C ALA A 48 13.54 -15.74 1.79
N ILE A 49 14.63 -15.21 1.25
CA ILE A 49 14.75 -14.68 -0.11
C ILE A 49 15.88 -15.41 -0.83
N ASP A 50 15.64 -15.74 -2.10
CA ASP A 50 16.66 -16.38 -2.94
C ASP A 50 16.56 -15.93 -4.41
N GLY A 51 17.34 -16.56 -5.29
CA GLY A 51 17.40 -16.25 -6.73
C GLY A 51 16.11 -16.57 -7.51
N HIS A 52 15.07 -17.09 -6.87
CA HIS A 52 13.74 -17.28 -7.45
C HIS A 52 12.75 -16.15 -7.08
N ASP A 53 13.21 -15.15 -6.34
CA ASP A 53 12.38 -14.05 -5.87
C ASP A 53 12.62 -12.75 -6.64
N ILE A 54 11.53 -12.04 -6.94
CA ILE A 54 11.55 -10.63 -7.27
C ILE A 54 10.97 -9.88 -6.06
N THR A 55 11.64 -8.84 -5.60
CA THR A 55 11.13 -7.98 -4.52
C THR A 55 10.75 -6.60 -5.03
N THR A 56 9.67 -6.01 -4.52
CA THR A 56 9.25 -4.64 -4.84
C THR A 56 8.79 -3.89 -3.60
N ASN A 57 9.10 -2.59 -3.52
CA ASN A 57 8.69 -1.71 -2.41
C ASN A 57 9.12 -2.26 -1.03
N LEU A 58 10.28 -2.90 -0.96
CA LEU A 58 10.84 -3.55 0.23
C LEU A 58 12.35 -3.32 0.31
N PRO A 59 12.93 -3.34 1.52
CA PRO A 59 14.37 -3.30 1.70
C PRO A 59 15.09 -4.40 0.91
N TYR A 60 16.19 -4.04 0.26
CA TYR A 60 17.02 -4.99 -0.48
C TYR A 60 17.59 -6.08 0.43
N VAL A 61 17.55 -7.31 -0.06
CA VAL A 61 18.14 -8.51 0.57
C VAL A 61 19.05 -9.20 -0.44
N GLU A 62 20.27 -9.54 -0.01
CA GLU A 62 21.24 -10.26 -0.84
C GLU A 62 20.70 -11.63 -1.27
N GLY A 63 20.98 -12.02 -2.52
CA GLY A 63 20.52 -13.29 -3.09
C GLY A 63 19.21 -13.20 -3.88
N VAL A 64 18.47 -12.09 -3.80
CA VAL A 64 17.29 -11.85 -4.63
C VAL A 64 17.64 -11.85 -6.12
N HIS A 65 16.72 -12.33 -6.98
CA HIS A 65 16.89 -12.23 -8.44
C HIS A 65 16.91 -10.77 -8.92
N LEU A 66 15.82 -10.02 -8.63
CA LEU A 66 15.70 -8.60 -8.90
C LEU A 66 14.98 -7.90 -7.73
N ALA A 67 15.43 -6.70 -7.38
CA ALA A 67 14.76 -5.84 -6.42
C ALA A 67 14.41 -4.50 -7.07
N PHE A 68 13.15 -4.06 -6.95
CA PHE A 68 12.69 -2.77 -7.43
C PHE A 68 12.29 -1.89 -6.25
N ASP A 69 12.87 -0.71 -6.19
CA ASP A 69 12.60 0.23 -5.08
C ASP A 69 12.74 1.69 -5.53
N HIS A 70 12.15 2.59 -4.76
CA HIS A 70 12.23 4.04 -4.98
C HIS A 70 12.62 4.80 -3.70
N HIS A 71 12.83 4.10 -2.58
CA HIS A 71 13.15 4.74 -1.31
C HIS A 71 14.58 5.27 -1.28
N TYR A 72 14.76 6.59 -1.15
CA TYR A 72 16.08 7.20 -1.02
C TYR A 72 16.93 6.61 0.12
N SER A 73 16.27 6.17 1.21
CA SER A 73 16.97 5.54 2.34
C SER A 73 17.73 4.26 1.96
N GLU A 74 17.27 3.53 0.94
CA GLU A 74 17.95 2.33 0.48
C GLU A 74 19.27 2.64 -0.24
N THR A 75 19.38 3.78 -0.93
CA THR A 75 20.65 4.23 -1.53
C THR A 75 21.73 4.55 -0.49
N LEU A 76 21.32 4.85 0.76
CA LEU A 76 22.23 5.10 1.88
C LEU A 76 22.57 3.81 2.65
N ARG A 77 21.70 2.80 2.59
CA ARG A 77 21.81 1.54 3.33
C ARG A 77 22.58 0.47 2.59
N VAL A 78 22.43 0.41 1.27
CA VAL A 78 22.99 -0.63 0.42
C VAL A 78 23.88 -0.02 -0.65
N GLU A 79 25.07 -0.59 -0.84
CA GLU A 79 25.91 -0.25 -1.99
C GLU A 79 25.21 -0.66 -3.29
N GLN A 80 25.51 0.04 -4.37
CA GLN A 80 24.90 -0.24 -5.67
C GLN A 80 25.13 -1.70 -6.09
N GLN A 81 24.04 -2.37 -6.46
CA GLN A 81 24.02 -3.76 -6.96
C GLN A 81 23.39 -3.80 -8.34
N ASP A 82 23.87 -4.68 -9.22
CA ASP A 82 23.35 -4.80 -10.58
C ASP A 82 21.88 -5.28 -10.63
N ASN A 83 21.44 -6.01 -9.61
CA ASN A 83 20.08 -6.53 -9.46
C ASN A 83 19.18 -5.69 -8.54
N HIS A 84 19.66 -4.51 -8.10
CA HIS A 84 18.89 -3.54 -7.34
C HIS A 84 18.53 -2.36 -8.24
N ILE A 85 17.34 -2.42 -8.83
CA ILE A 85 16.79 -1.39 -9.70
C ILE A 85 16.11 -0.36 -8.83
N ILE A 86 16.85 0.69 -8.50
CA ILE A 86 16.39 1.76 -7.61
C ILE A 86 16.38 3.10 -8.35
N ASP A 87 15.26 3.82 -8.23
CA ASP A 87 15.10 5.19 -8.74
C ASP A 87 14.44 6.07 -7.67
N PRO A 88 15.22 6.82 -6.89
CA PRO A 88 14.70 7.70 -5.84
C PRO A 88 13.86 8.88 -6.34
N GLU A 89 13.92 9.19 -7.64
CA GLU A 89 13.09 10.24 -8.26
C GLU A 89 11.72 9.69 -8.72
N ALA A 90 11.57 8.36 -8.79
CA ALA A 90 10.29 7.73 -9.06
C ALA A 90 9.35 7.89 -7.86
N ARG A 91 8.07 8.10 -8.13
CA ARG A 91 7.05 8.38 -7.11
C ARG A 91 6.50 7.11 -6.45
N SER A 92 6.78 5.92 -7.05
CA SER A 92 6.36 4.61 -6.56
C SER A 92 7.30 3.52 -7.08
N ALA A 93 7.36 2.37 -6.42
CA ALA A 93 8.08 1.20 -6.93
C ALA A 93 7.41 0.64 -8.19
N ALA A 94 6.09 0.76 -8.31
CA ALA A 94 5.36 0.42 -9.54
C ALA A 94 5.84 1.26 -10.74
N ARG A 95 6.16 2.54 -10.52
CA ARG A 95 6.75 3.39 -11.56
C ARG A 95 8.13 2.89 -11.96
N VAL A 96 8.96 2.43 -11.03
CA VAL A 96 10.27 1.84 -11.31
C VAL A 96 10.12 0.57 -12.15
N VAL A 97 9.23 -0.34 -11.77
CA VAL A 97 8.92 -1.56 -12.55
C VAL A 97 8.45 -1.20 -13.96
N TYR A 98 7.49 -0.28 -14.07
CA TYR A 98 6.93 0.15 -15.36
C TYR A 98 8.01 0.70 -16.30
N ASN A 99 8.85 1.60 -15.81
CA ASN A 99 9.92 2.21 -16.60
C ASN A 99 10.99 1.19 -17.01
N TYR A 100 11.38 0.30 -16.09
CA TYR A 100 12.40 -0.71 -16.34
C TYR A 100 12.03 -1.66 -17.49
N TYR A 101 10.76 -2.05 -17.56
CA TYR A 101 10.29 -2.95 -18.62
C TYR A 101 9.88 -2.24 -19.92
N GLY A 102 10.04 -0.91 -20.04
CA GLY A 102 9.85 -0.17 -21.28
C GLY A 102 8.60 0.70 -21.35
N GLY A 103 7.94 0.98 -20.23
CA GLY A 103 6.86 1.96 -20.13
C GLY A 103 5.66 1.64 -21.02
N PRO A 104 5.07 2.67 -21.67
CA PRO A 104 3.80 2.50 -22.40
C PRO A 104 3.89 1.53 -23.57
N GLU A 105 5.08 1.34 -24.15
CA GLU A 105 5.28 0.38 -25.25
C GLU A 105 5.19 -1.07 -24.75
N ALA A 106 5.63 -1.32 -23.53
CA ALA A 106 5.62 -2.65 -22.92
C ALA A 106 4.30 -2.96 -22.19
N PHE A 107 3.52 -1.93 -21.84
CA PHE A 107 2.27 -2.01 -21.08
C PHE A 107 1.12 -1.25 -21.77
N PRO A 108 0.77 -1.57 -23.03
CA PRO A 108 -0.20 -0.81 -23.82
C PRO A 108 -1.63 -0.89 -23.26
N ASN A 109 -1.92 -1.88 -22.43
CA ASN A 109 -3.26 -2.12 -21.87
C ASN A 109 -3.44 -1.54 -20.45
N ILE A 110 -2.37 -1.05 -19.84
CA ILE A 110 -2.46 -0.49 -18.49
C ILE A 110 -3.00 0.93 -18.56
N ALA A 111 -4.07 1.20 -17.81
CA ALA A 111 -4.68 2.51 -17.75
C ALA A 111 -3.71 3.55 -17.15
N PRO A 112 -3.45 4.68 -17.83
CA PRO A 112 -2.52 5.69 -17.31
C PRO A 112 -2.94 6.28 -15.96
N ASP A 113 -4.23 6.41 -15.71
CA ASP A 113 -4.81 6.92 -14.46
C ASP A 113 -4.51 6.01 -13.25
N LEU A 114 -4.41 4.70 -13.47
CA LEU A 114 -3.98 3.77 -12.42
C LEU A 114 -2.54 4.06 -11.96
N LEU A 115 -1.61 4.25 -12.89
CA LEU A 115 -0.21 4.56 -12.55
C LEU A 115 -0.07 5.94 -11.89
N GLU A 116 -0.84 6.93 -12.36
CA GLU A 116 -0.89 8.26 -11.73
C GLU A 116 -1.43 8.17 -10.29
N ALA A 117 -2.45 7.36 -10.08
CA ALA A 117 -3.04 7.15 -8.75
C ALA A 117 -2.08 6.44 -7.78
N VAL A 118 -1.32 5.47 -8.26
CA VAL A 118 -0.29 4.81 -7.44
C VAL A 118 0.81 5.80 -7.05
N ASP A 119 1.35 6.54 -8.01
CA ASP A 119 2.36 7.56 -7.79
C ASP A 119 1.88 8.59 -6.77
N LYS A 120 0.65 9.10 -6.93
CA LYS A 120 0.02 10.05 -6.02
C LYS A 120 -0.17 9.47 -4.62
N GLY A 121 -0.60 8.21 -4.56
CA GLY A 121 -0.88 7.50 -3.31
C GLY A 121 0.37 7.27 -2.47
N ASP A 122 1.45 6.83 -3.10
CA ASP A 122 2.70 6.54 -2.40
C ASP A 122 3.48 7.81 -2.06
N ALA A 123 3.49 8.82 -2.93
CA ALA A 123 4.02 10.15 -2.65
C ALA A 123 3.15 10.97 -1.66
N ALA A 124 1.98 10.46 -1.27
CA ALA A 124 1.03 11.14 -0.38
C ALA A 124 0.58 12.54 -0.88
N GLU A 125 0.44 12.72 -2.19
CA GLU A 125 0.09 13.99 -2.82
C GLU A 125 -1.43 14.17 -2.99
N PHE A 126 -2.17 14.02 -1.90
CA PHE A 126 -3.61 14.21 -1.89
C PHE A 126 -3.99 15.65 -1.55
N THR A 127 -5.02 16.15 -2.21
CA THR A 127 -5.71 17.38 -1.80
C THR A 127 -6.54 17.12 -0.52
N VAL A 128 -6.93 18.19 0.17
CA VAL A 128 -7.79 18.08 1.36
C VAL A 128 -9.13 17.43 1.00
N ASP A 129 -9.71 17.78 -0.14
CA ASP A 129 -11.00 17.22 -0.58
C ASP A 129 -10.90 15.72 -0.85
N GLU A 130 -9.84 15.25 -1.51
CA GLU A 130 -9.60 13.82 -1.75
C GLU A 130 -9.36 13.05 -0.44
N VAL A 131 -8.76 13.69 0.55
CA VAL A 131 -8.59 13.08 1.89
C VAL A 131 -9.92 12.96 2.62
N LEU A 132 -10.79 13.98 2.54
CA LEU A 132 -12.05 14.04 3.28
C LEU A 132 -13.20 13.29 2.61
N ASP A 133 -13.21 13.20 1.29
CA ASP A 133 -14.20 12.46 0.48
C ASP A 133 -13.53 11.76 -0.71
N PRO A 134 -12.74 10.71 -0.47
CA PRO A 134 -12.02 10.01 -1.52
C PRO A 134 -12.98 9.31 -2.48
N GLN A 135 -12.63 9.34 -3.78
CA GLN A 135 -13.37 8.71 -4.86
C GLN A 135 -12.40 7.87 -5.71
N GLY A 136 -12.92 7.01 -6.57
CA GLY A 136 -12.12 6.29 -7.55
C GLY A 136 -10.90 5.57 -6.97
N TRP A 137 -9.75 5.75 -7.61
CA TRP A 137 -8.49 5.12 -7.19
C TRP A 137 -8.00 5.57 -5.82
N GLU A 138 -8.23 6.83 -5.42
CA GLU A 138 -7.88 7.31 -4.07
C GLU A 138 -8.65 6.55 -2.98
N LEU A 139 -9.93 6.28 -3.24
CA LEU A 139 -10.74 5.48 -2.32
C LEU A 139 -10.20 4.05 -2.23
N LEU A 140 -9.90 3.41 -3.36
CA LEU A 140 -9.32 2.07 -3.36
C LEU A 140 -7.97 2.05 -2.63
N ASN A 141 -7.09 3.02 -2.87
CA ASN A 141 -5.82 3.14 -2.16
C ASN A 141 -6.01 3.21 -0.64
N PHE A 142 -6.97 4.01 -0.15
CA PHE A 142 -7.25 4.07 1.29
C PHE A 142 -7.88 2.79 1.84
N ILE A 143 -8.73 2.11 1.07
CA ILE A 143 -9.29 0.80 1.45
C ILE A 143 -8.17 -0.26 1.59
N MET A 144 -7.16 -0.21 0.75
CA MET A 144 -6.04 -1.16 0.76
C MET A 144 -4.95 -0.81 1.77
N ASP A 145 -4.87 0.44 2.25
CA ASP A 145 -3.89 0.82 3.27
C ASP A 145 -4.24 0.18 4.63
N ALA A 146 -3.36 -0.68 5.13
CA ALA A 146 -3.55 -1.34 6.43
C ALA A 146 -3.74 -0.34 7.59
N ARG A 147 -3.19 0.88 7.47
CA ARG A 147 -3.31 1.97 8.46
C ARG A 147 -4.72 2.57 8.53
N THR A 148 -5.56 2.37 7.51
CA THR A 148 -6.99 2.70 7.55
C THR A 148 -7.74 1.91 8.61
N GLY A 149 -7.23 0.72 8.94
CA GLY A 149 -7.71 -0.06 10.06
C GLY A 149 -8.89 -0.98 9.76
N LEU A 150 -9.24 -1.18 8.50
CA LEU A 150 -10.29 -2.13 8.08
C LEU A 150 -9.98 -3.56 8.53
N GLY A 151 -8.71 -3.93 8.64
CA GLY A 151 -8.28 -5.24 9.14
C GLY A 151 -8.67 -5.56 10.60
N ARG A 152 -9.17 -4.59 11.38
CA ARG A 152 -9.73 -4.82 12.72
C ARG A 152 -11.11 -5.47 12.67
N PHE A 153 -11.83 -5.30 11.56
CA PHE A 153 -13.18 -5.84 11.36
C PHE A 153 -13.09 -7.18 10.65
N ARG A 154 -13.69 -8.22 11.23
CA ARG A 154 -13.51 -9.62 10.82
C ARG A 154 -14.73 -10.22 10.08
N ASN A 155 -15.74 -9.40 9.79
CA ASN A 155 -17.02 -9.86 9.22
C ASN A 155 -17.06 -9.76 7.68
N PHE A 156 -15.93 -9.52 7.03
CA PHE A 156 -15.83 -9.50 5.58
C PHE A 156 -15.93 -10.91 4.98
N ARG A 157 -16.49 -11.02 3.79
CA ARG A 157 -16.67 -12.27 3.05
C ARG A 157 -15.36 -12.99 2.79
N ILE A 158 -14.31 -12.23 2.44
CA ILE A 158 -12.96 -12.73 2.24
C ILE A 158 -11.96 -11.92 3.08
N SER A 159 -10.79 -12.48 3.33
CA SER A 159 -9.72 -11.78 4.03
C SER A 159 -9.15 -10.63 3.18
N ASN A 160 -8.50 -9.66 3.83
CA ASN A 160 -7.80 -8.59 3.09
C ASN A 160 -6.69 -9.15 2.20
N TYR A 161 -6.02 -10.23 2.62
CA TYR A 161 -5.02 -10.90 1.79
C TYR A 161 -5.63 -11.45 0.49
N GLN A 162 -6.77 -12.16 0.60
CA GLN A 162 -7.48 -12.68 -0.58
C GLN A 162 -7.93 -11.55 -1.50
N LEU A 163 -8.47 -10.46 -0.94
CA LEU A 163 -8.85 -9.30 -1.73
C LEU A 163 -7.66 -8.69 -2.48
N MET A 164 -6.51 -8.54 -1.81
CA MET A 164 -5.29 -8.05 -2.47
C MET A 164 -4.87 -8.93 -3.63
N MET A 165 -4.95 -10.26 -3.46
CA MET A 165 -4.62 -11.22 -4.54
C MET A 165 -5.58 -11.09 -5.73
N GLU A 166 -6.89 -10.96 -5.47
CA GLU A 166 -7.89 -10.78 -6.51
C GLU A 166 -7.73 -9.44 -7.24
N LEU A 167 -7.43 -8.37 -6.51
CA LEU A 167 -7.25 -7.03 -7.09
C LEU A 167 -6.04 -6.94 -8.03
N ILE A 168 -5.00 -7.76 -7.85
CA ILE A 168 -3.89 -7.82 -8.81
C ILE A 168 -4.41 -8.16 -10.23
N ASP A 169 -5.38 -9.07 -10.33
CA ASP A 169 -5.97 -9.46 -11.60
C ASP A 169 -7.10 -8.51 -12.03
N PHE A 170 -7.91 -8.01 -11.10
CA PHE A 170 -8.99 -7.06 -11.39
C PHE A 170 -8.46 -5.73 -11.94
N CYS A 171 -7.42 -5.16 -11.35
CA CYS A 171 -6.83 -3.89 -11.81
C CYS A 171 -6.24 -3.95 -13.21
N ARG A 172 -5.96 -5.15 -13.74
CA ARG A 172 -5.50 -5.33 -15.13
C ARG A 172 -6.61 -5.17 -16.15
N ASN A 173 -7.84 -5.54 -15.81
CA ASN A 173 -8.89 -5.85 -16.78
C ASN A 173 -10.19 -5.04 -16.56
N HIS A 174 -10.30 -4.26 -15.48
CA HIS A 174 -11.51 -3.58 -15.09
C HIS A 174 -11.25 -2.09 -14.80
N SER A 175 -12.25 -1.26 -15.04
CA SER A 175 -12.21 0.13 -14.62
C SER A 175 -12.36 0.26 -13.11
N ILE A 176 -11.97 1.39 -12.56
CA ILE A 176 -12.09 1.63 -11.11
C ILE A 176 -13.56 1.58 -10.66
N GLU A 177 -14.50 2.04 -11.49
CA GLU A 177 -15.94 1.99 -11.19
C GLU A 177 -16.42 0.54 -11.06
N GLU A 178 -15.98 -0.35 -11.96
CA GLU A 178 -16.30 -1.78 -11.90
C GLU A 178 -15.69 -2.43 -10.65
N ILE A 179 -14.44 -2.10 -10.32
CA ILE A 179 -13.74 -2.63 -9.12
C ILE A 179 -14.47 -2.23 -7.84
N LEU A 180 -14.87 -0.95 -7.71
CA LEU A 180 -15.56 -0.44 -6.52
C LEU A 180 -16.96 -1.05 -6.32
N GLU A 181 -17.59 -1.55 -7.38
CA GLU A 181 -18.88 -2.24 -7.32
C GLU A 181 -18.77 -3.76 -7.06
N THR A 182 -17.55 -4.33 -7.08
CA THR A 182 -17.39 -5.74 -6.71
C THR A 182 -17.79 -5.96 -5.25
N PRO A 183 -18.46 -7.08 -4.92
CA PRO A 183 -19.03 -7.28 -3.58
C PRO A 183 -18.00 -7.14 -2.44
N ASP A 184 -16.78 -7.63 -2.66
CA ASP A 184 -15.74 -7.67 -1.63
C ASP A 184 -15.03 -6.33 -1.42
N VAL A 185 -14.96 -5.48 -2.44
CA VAL A 185 -14.53 -4.08 -2.31
C VAL A 185 -15.67 -3.24 -1.72
N LYS A 186 -16.88 -3.40 -2.25
CA LYS A 186 -18.06 -2.63 -1.86
C LYS A 186 -18.36 -2.72 -0.36
N GLU A 187 -18.32 -3.93 0.23
CA GLU A 187 -18.54 -4.09 1.68
C GLU A 187 -17.52 -3.31 2.53
N ARG A 188 -16.28 -3.14 2.05
CA ARG A 188 -15.25 -2.35 2.72
C ARG A 188 -15.46 -0.86 2.53
N VAL A 189 -15.87 -0.44 1.33
CA VAL A 189 -16.26 0.95 1.02
C VAL A 189 -17.44 1.37 1.89
N GLU A 190 -18.46 0.53 2.02
CA GLU A 190 -19.63 0.78 2.86
C GLU A 190 -19.24 0.97 4.33
N LEU A 191 -18.39 0.09 4.87
CA LEU A 191 -17.90 0.20 6.24
C LEU A 191 -17.04 1.46 6.43
N TYR A 192 -16.13 1.74 5.50
CA TYR A 192 -15.28 2.93 5.52
C TYR A 192 -16.14 4.20 5.56
N ARG A 193 -17.14 4.31 4.67
CA ARG A 193 -18.05 5.47 4.60
C ARG A 193 -18.91 5.59 5.86
N ALA A 194 -19.42 4.48 6.38
CA ALA A 194 -20.20 4.48 7.63
C ALA A 194 -19.38 4.98 8.82
N HIS A 195 -18.08 4.79 8.82
CA HIS A 195 -17.20 5.19 9.91
C HIS A 195 -16.67 6.64 9.81
N GLN A 196 -16.83 7.32 8.69
CA GLN A 196 -16.14 8.60 8.44
C GLN A 196 -16.44 9.66 9.50
N GLU A 197 -17.70 9.88 9.86
CA GLU A 197 -18.07 10.91 10.83
C GLU A 197 -17.64 10.53 12.25
N ASP A 198 -17.77 9.25 12.60
CA ASP A 198 -17.32 8.75 13.90
C ASP A 198 -15.78 8.82 14.01
N PHE A 199 -15.06 8.51 12.94
CA PHE A 199 -13.61 8.64 12.87
C PHE A 199 -13.16 10.10 13.03
N LYS A 200 -13.78 11.05 12.32
CA LYS A 200 -13.48 12.48 12.47
C LYS A 200 -13.71 12.95 13.90
N ARG A 201 -14.86 12.58 14.49
CA ARG A 201 -15.19 12.91 15.88
C ARG A 201 -14.18 12.30 16.86
N GLN A 202 -13.77 11.05 16.66
CA GLN A 202 -12.74 10.38 17.45
C GLN A 202 -11.40 11.10 17.35
N MET A 203 -10.99 11.49 16.12
CA MET A 203 -9.77 12.27 15.95
C MET A 203 -9.80 13.59 16.73
N TYR A 204 -10.91 14.33 16.73
CA TYR A 204 -11.04 15.54 17.53
C TYR A 204 -10.97 15.27 19.04
N ASN A 205 -11.70 14.26 19.52
CA ASN A 205 -11.83 14.01 20.96
C ASN A 205 -10.55 13.41 21.57
N CYS A 206 -9.82 12.59 20.80
CA CYS A 206 -8.64 11.87 21.27
C CYS A 206 -7.32 12.58 20.93
N SER A 207 -7.38 13.75 20.29
CA SER A 207 -6.19 14.48 19.87
C SER A 207 -5.83 15.65 20.76
N ARG A 208 -4.53 15.84 20.96
CA ARG A 208 -3.95 17.02 21.59
C ARG A 208 -2.84 17.56 20.72
N GLN A 209 -2.97 18.81 20.28
CA GLN A 209 -1.92 19.49 19.52
C GLN A 209 -0.92 20.20 20.45
N ILE A 210 0.36 19.98 20.22
CA ILE A 210 1.47 20.59 20.94
C ILE A 210 2.42 21.19 19.89
N GLY A 211 2.29 22.48 19.64
CA GLY A 211 2.97 23.13 18.52
C GLY A 211 2.58 22.47 17.19
N ARG A 212 3.55 21.91 16.47
CA ARG A 212 3.33 21.22 15.19
C ARG A 212 3.17 19.69 15.33
N VAL A 213 3.12 19.18 16.55
CA VAL A 213 2.93 17.74 16.82
C VAL A 213 1.50 17.48 17.26
N LEU A 214 0.84 16.53 16.64
CA LEU A 214 -0.48 16.02 17.01
C LEU A 214 -0.32 14.69 17.75
N LEU A 215 -0.66 14.65 19.02
CA LEU A 215 -0.75 13.42 19.80
C LEU A 215 -2.19 12.91 19.75
N VAL A 216 -2.40 11.70 19.26
CA VAL A 216 -3.69 11.01 19.18
C VAL A 216 -3.66 9.81 20.14
N ASP A 217 -4.39 9.88 21.25
CA ASP A 217 -4.40 8.80 22.25
C ASP A 217 -5.72 8.03 22.20
N LEU A 218 -5.65 6.81 21.66
CA LEU A 218 -6.81 5.93 21.46
C LEU A 218 -6.88 4.80 22.49
N ARG A 219 -6.11 4.87 23.58
CA ARG A 219 -6.03 3.77 24.56
C ARG A 219 -7.30 3.56 25.37
N GLU A 220 -8.10 4.60 25.54
CA GLU A 220 -9.36 4.56 26.28
C GLU A 220 -10.59 4.33 25.36
N GLU A 221 -10.37 4.19 24.06
CA GLU A 221 -11.42 3.95 23.09
C GLU A 221 -11.79 2.46 23.01
N ASP A 222 -13.07 2.14 23.14
CA ASP A 222 -13.58 0.77 22.96
C ASP A 222 -13.55 0.33 21.49
N THR A 223 -13.81 1.26 20.59
CA THR A 223 -13.79 1.04 19.14
C THR A 223 -12.86 2.06 18.48
N ILE A 224 -11.90 1.58 17.71
CA ILE A 224 -11.10 2.44 16.84
C ILE A 224 -11.72 2.36 15.45
N TYR A 225 -12.34 3.45 15.01
CA TYR A 225 -13.02 3.54 13.73
C TYR A 225 -12.03 3.48 12.55
N ALA A 226 -12.51 2.96 11.42
CA ALA A 226 -11.73 2.96 10.18
C ALA A 226 -11.74 4.36 9.56
N GLY A 227 -10.57 4.82 9.11
CA GLY A 227 -10.42 6.10 8.43
C GLY A 227 -9.02 6.26 7.88
N ASN A 228 -8.86 6.99 6.77
CA ASN A 228 -7.53 7.19 6.21
C ASN A 228 -6.65 8.06 7.13
N ARG A 229 -5.37 7.75 7.13
CA ARG A 229 -4.38 8.37 8.04
C ARG A 229 -4.16 9.86 7.82
N PHE A 230 -4.58 10.41 6.70
CA PHE A 230 -4.37 11.82 6.35
C PHE A 230 -5.47 12.74 6.89
N VAL A 231 -6.65 12.21 7.22
CA VAL A 231 -7.78 12.98 7.77
C VAL A 231 -7.35 13.83 8.97
N LYS A 232 -6.47 13.33 9.83
CA LYS A 232 -5.99 14.11 10.99
C LYS A 232 -5.25 15.38 10.57
N TYR A 233 -4.54 15.39 9.44
CA TYR A 233 -3.86 16.59 8.93
C TYR A 233 -4.84 17.55 8.24
N ALA A 234 -5.91 17.03 7.64
CA ALA A 234 -7.00 17.88 7.13
C ALA A 234 -7.78 18.57 8.28
N LEU A 235 -7.95 17.86 9.40
CA LEU A 235 -8.62 18.40 10.61
C LEU A 235 -7.71 19.33 11.44
N PHE A 236 -6.40 19.11 11.43
CA PHE A 236 -5.39 19.86 12.18
C PHE A 236 -4.28 20.36 11.25
N PRO A 237 -4.56 21.37 10.41
CA PRO A 237 -3.65 21.78 9.33
C PRO A 237 -2.30 22.34 9.80
N GLU A 238 -2.21 22.77 11.05
CA GLU A 238 -0.96 23.23 11.64
C GLU A 238 -0.02 22.07 12.06
N ALA A 239 -0.55 20.84 12.11
CA ALA A 239 0.23 19.67 12.49
C ALA A 239 1.08 19.18 11.32
N CYS A 240 2.37 18.92 11.57
CA CYS A 240 3.29 18.34 10.59
C CYS A 240 3.70 16.91 10.94
N ILE A 241 3.53 16.54 12.20
CA ILE A 241 3.86 15.20 12.72
C ILE A 241 2.68 14.75 13.58
N SER A 242 2.30 13.48 13.44
CA SER A 242 1.33 12.87 14.34
C SER A 242 1.92 11.64 15.03
N ILE A 243 1.67 11.54 16.34
CA ILE A 243 1.99 10.37 17.15
C ILE A 243 0.66 9.75 17.57
N GLN A 244 0.43 8.51 17.16
CA GLN A 244 -0.78 7.78 17.52
C GLN A 244 -0.44 6.71 18.54
N VAL A 245 -1.12 6.74 19.69
CA VAL A 245 -0.94 5.81 20.79
C VAL A 245 -2.17 4.93 20.91
N MET A 246 -1.99 3.63 20.86
CA MET A 246 -3.06 2.65 21.02
C MET A 246 -2.52 1.37 21.66
N TRP A 247 -3.42 0.57 22.25
CA TRP A 247 -3.04 -0.75 22.68
C TRP A 247 -2.84 -1.67 21.47
N GLY A 248 -1.73 -2.39 21.42
CA GLY A 248 -1.49 -3.42 20.45
C GLY A 248 -2.31 -4.69 20.69
N PHE A 249 -2.08 -5.69 19.84
CA PHE A 249 -2.69 -7.00 20.00
C PHE A 249 -2.43 -7.54 21.44
N LYS A 250 -3.47 -7.99 22.13
CA LYS A 250 -3.44 -8.39 23.57
C LYS A 250 -3.15 -7.25 24.56
N LYS A 251 -3.54 -6.01 24.23
CA LYS A 251 -3.31 -4.81 25.06
C LYS A 251 -1.82 -4.52 25.36
N GLN A 252 -0.93 -4.91 24.46
CA GLN A 252 0.46 -4.47 24.52
C GLN A 252 0.56 -3.04 23.95
N ASN A 253 1.39 -2.21 24.56
CA ASN A 253 1.67 -0.87 24.03
C ASN A 253 2.31 -1.01 22.65
N THR A 254 1.69 -0.41 21.66
CA THR A 254 2.27 -0.16 20.35
C THR A 254 2.51 1.34 20.22
N VAL A 255 3.76 1.73 20.19
CA VAL A 255 4.18 3.11 19.95
C VAL A 255 4.60 3.22 18.50
#